data_5e8ead607efd8bea84adc2a7be4e580f
#
_entry.id   5e8ead607efd8bea84adc2a7be4e580f
#
_cell.length_a   1.000
_cell.length_b   1.000
_cell.length_c   1.000
_cell.angle_alpha   90.00
_cell.angle_beta   90.00
_cell.angle_gamma   90.00
#
_symmetry.space_group_name_H-M   'P 1'
#
loop_
_entity.id
_entity.type
_entity.pdbx_description
1 polymer ?
#
loop_
_entity_poly.entity_id
_entity_poly.type
_entity_poly.pdbx_seq_one_letter_code
_entity_poly.pdbx_strand_id
1 'polypeptide(L)'
;MRENPYLVRMDVEDDCNFTTYNEKSGIYYRQFNWPVTGVMKDEFDCMQFDNAEAKPVGYHEHSFGTETFMVSQGKFLCYCMGSGFYLEPGDLLHIQPWMGHSFTPIEPNSRLNIMFMGINQFKGITEVRRRLTADFPGVFEDPEFQKVFVLKNGNAGHRTFPAENIVEPEKVSQLRKDGVGIREHDYGCIKLLLKIAKYETMGEKEVWDLYMKPGFYCDWDNFVQEYRLFWVMSGKVHCTVKTSATETLEFDAVADNTIVIPPFTPFRFEVVEEAHVRDLDCTARLQDLCEELDAWKAENPNAKMDREEMFGKFREFEFNATDIGCKCCDK
;
A
#
# COMPACT_ATOMS: atom_id res chain seq x y z
N MET A 1 18.45 4.40 14.62
CA MET A 1 17.95 5.38 13.61
C MET A 1 18.39 4.81 12.27
N ARG A 2 17.49 4.64 11.32
CA ARG A 2 17.81 4.09 10.00
C ARG A 2 18.88 4.93 9.32
N GLU A 3 19.80 4.29 8.60
CA GLU A 3 20.79 5.00 7.79
C GLU A 3 20.12 5.76 6.64
N ASN A 4 19.07 5.18 6.05
CA ASN A 4 18.27 5.81 5.01
C ASN A 4 16.83 5.98 5.45
N PRO A 5 16.37 7.22 5.74
CA PRO A 5 14.99 7.47 6.18
C PRO A 5 13.94 7.31 5.06
N TYR A 6 14.36 7.30 3.80
CA TYR A 6 13.48 7.19 2.63
C TYR A 6 13.30 5.74 2.14
N LEU A 7 13.95 4.77 2.77
CA LEU A 7 13.86 3.36 2.42
C LEU A 7 13.44 2.53 3.64
N VAL A 8 12.38 1.78 3.50
CA VAL A 8 11.91 0.82 4.49
C VAL A 8 12.06 -0.58 3.92
N ARG A 9 12.86 -1.40 4.57
CA ARG A 9 13.00 -2.81 4.25
C ARG A 9 11.98 -3.59 5.07
N MET A 10 10.99 -4.14 4.42
CA MET A 10 9.83 -4.73 5.10
C MET A 10 10.14 -6.04 5.82
N ASP A 11 11.24 -6.68 5.48
CA ASP A 11 11.76 -7.90 6.09
C ASP A 11 12.77 -7.67 7.23
N VAL A 12 13.17 -6.40 7.48
CA VAL A 12 14.19 -6.04 8.48
C VAL A 12 13.57 -5.43 9.72
N GLU A 13 13.80 -6.05 10.86
CA GLU A 13 13.25 -5.63 12.15
C GLU A 13 13.64 -4.20 12.55
N ASP A 14 14.89 -3.80 12.29
CA ASP A 14 15.41 -2.48 12.62
C ASP A 14 14.74 -1.34 11.83
N ASP A 15 14.10 -1.65 10.72
CA ASP A 15 13.36 -0.68 9.91
C ASP A 15 11.92 -0.48 10.42
N CYS A 16 11.51 -1.27 11.39
CA CYS A 16 10.20 -1.18 12.02
C CYS A 16 10.29 -0.39 13.33
N ASN A 17 9.25 0.39 13.65
CA ASN A 17 9.20 1.05 14.94
C ASN A 17 8.76 0.15 16.07
N PHE A 18 8.01 -0.83 15.69
CA PHE A 18 7.37 -1.72 16.62
C PHE A 18 7.30 -3.11 16.00
N THR A 19 7.96 -4.06 16.65
CA THR A 19 7.84 -5.47 16.33
C THR A 19 7.32 -6.19 17.55
N THR A 20 6.24 -6.92 17.40
CA THR A 20 5.80 -7.88 18.42
C THR A 20 5.80 -9.27 17.84
N TYR A 21 6.23 -10.22 18.64
CA TYR A 21 6.09 -11.62 18.36
C TYR A 21 5.15 -12.25 19.38
N ASN A 22 4.13 -12.92 18.90
CA ASN A 22 3.23 -13.69 19.74
C ASN A 22 3.56 -15.18 19.60
N GLU A 23 4.30 -15.73 20.56
CA GLU A 23 4.72 -17.12 20.57
C GLU A 23 3.56 -18.13 20.46
N LYS A 24 2.38 -17.78 21.00
CA LYS A 24 1.21 -18.67 20.96
C LYS A 24 0.57 -18.77 19.59
N SER A 25 0.68 -17.73 18.79
CA SER A 25 0.10 -17.67 17.44
C SER A 25 1.13 -17.80 16.34
N GLY A 26 2.44 -17.68 16.64
CA GLY A 26 3.50 -17.65 15.65
C GLY A 26 3.40 -16.43 14.72
N ILE A 27 2.90 -15.31 15.22
CA ILE A 27 2.67 -14.12 14.42
C ILE A 27 3.68 -13.05 14.79
N TYR A 28 4.45 -12.61 13.81
CA TYR A 28 5.17 -11.34 13.84
C TYR A 28 4.28 -10.23 13.32
N TYR A 29 4.15 -9.18 14.10
CA TYR A 29 3.49 -7.96 13.68
C TYR A 29 4.51 -6.83 13.66
N ARG A 30 4.66 -6.18 12.50
CA ARG A 30 5.59 -5.07 12.29
C ARG A 30 4.81 -3.85 11.85
N GLN A 31 4.91 -2.80 12.63
CA GLN A 31 4.34 -1.51 12.29
C GLN A 31 5.44 -0.60 11.77
N PHE A 32 5.24 -0.07 10.57
CA PHE A 32 6.18 0.85 9.95
C PHE A 32 5.81 2.28 10.33
N ASN A 33 6.66 2.93 11.07
CA ASN A 33 6.60 4.36 11.30
C ASN A 33 7.52 5.06 10.31
N TRP A 34 7.00 5.98 9.63
CA TRP A 34 7.72 6.76 8.66
C TRP A 34 8.54 7.82 9.38
N PRO A 35 9.88 7.77 9.37
CA PRO A 35 10.70 8.55 10.31
C PRO A 35 10.84 10.02 9.96
N VAL A 36 10.37 10.43 8.78
CA VAL A 36 10.72 11.73 8.22
C VAL A 36 9.80 12.85 8.69
N THR A 37 8.55 12.57 9.06
CA THR A 37 7.66 13.55 9.69
C THR A 37 6.57 12.88 10.50
N GLY A 38 6.23 13.43 11.62
CA GLY A 38 5.43 12.81 12.67
C GLY A 38 3.95 12.56 12.40
N VAL A 39 3.43 12.71 11.19
CA VAL A 39 1.99 12.48 10.96
C VAL A 39 1.76 11.89 9.59
N MET A 40 1.73 10.57 9.50
CA MET A 40 1.03 9.92 8.41
C MET A 40 -0.45 9.76 8.78
N LYS A 41 -1.31 10.08 7.84
CA LYS A 41 -2.74 9.84 7.91
C LYS A 41 -3.06 8.35 7.82
N ASP A 42 -2.23 7.61 7.10
CA ASP A 42 -2.39 6.20 6.83
C ASP A 42 -1.39 5.35 7.61
N GLU A 43 -1.79 4.15 7.92
CA GLU A 43 -0.98 3.15 8.60
C GLU A 43 -0.66 2.02 7.63
N PHE A 44 0.60 1.62 7.60
CA PHE A 44 1.07 0.51 6.79
C PHE A 44 1.79 -0.49 7.68
N ASP A 45 1.28 -1.71 7.72
CA ASP A 45 1.72 -2.77 8.60
C ASP A 45 2.08 -4.02 7.82
N CYS A 46 2.92 -4.86 8.41
CA CYS A 46 3.24 -6.18 7.89
C CYS A 46 3.00 -7.23 8.97
N MET A 47 2.25 -8.25 8.64
CA MET A 47 2.08 -9.44 9.47
C MET A 47 2.77 -10.63 8.80
N GLN A 48 3.67 -11.27 9.53
CA GLN A 48 4.33 -12.51 9.11
C GLN A 48 3.86 -13.66 10.00
N PHE A 49 3.54 -14.78 9.39
CA PHE A 49 3.04 -15.98 10.03
C PHE A 49 4.02 -17.12 9.82
N ASP A 50 4.67 -17.58 10.89
CA ASP A 50 5.70 -18.63 10.80
C ASP A 50 5.11 -20.00 10.42
N ASN A 51 3.84 -20.24 10.77
CA ASN A 51 3.19 -21.51 10.49
C ASN A 51 1.76 -21.32 9.98
N ALA A 52 1.26 -22.33 9.26
CA ALA A 52 -0.10 -22.35 8.74
C ALA A 52 -1.18 -22.63 9.80
N GLU A 53 -0.79 -23.02 11.01
CA GLU A 53 -1.70 -23.28 12.13
C GLU A 53 -1.92 -22.01 12.99
N ALA A 54 -1.36 -20.90 12.59
CA ALA A 54 -1.63 -19.62 13.23
C ALA A 54 -3.14 -19.38 13.27
N LYS A 55 -3.65 -19.04 14.45
CA LYS A 55 -5.09 -18.77 14.59
C LYS A 55 -5.49 -17.65 13.66
N PRO A 56 -6.61 -17.81 12.96
CA PRO A 56 -7.11 -16.76 12.09
C PRO A 56 -7.36 -15.49 12.91
N VAL A 57 -7.16 -14.35 12.28
CA VAL A 57 -7.75 -13.11 12.78
C VAL A 57 -9.25 -13.28 12.72
N GLY A 58 -9.92 -13.12 13.86
CA GLY A 58 -11.36 -13.32 13.96
C GLY A 58 -12.12 -12.42 13.00
N TYR A 59 -13.28 -12.86 12.54
CA TYR A 59 -14.12 -12.05 11.66
C TYR A 59 -14.57 -10.78 12.36
N HIS A 60 -14.25 -9.64 11.77
CA HIS A 60 -14.52 -8.32 12.33
C HIS A 60 -14.82 -7.30 11.23
N GLU A 61 -15.21 -6.13 11.62
CA GLU A 61 -15.45 -5.00 10.72
C GLU A 61 -14.94 -3.69 11.35
N HIS A 62 -14.63 -2.73 10.53
CA HIS A 62 -14.20 -1.39 10.93
C HIS A 62 -15.27 -0.37 10.54
N SER A 63 -15.58 0.56 11.44
CA SER A 63 -16.58 1.60 11.18
C SER A 63 -16.03 2.81 10.44
N PHE A 64 -14.71 2.92 10.32
CA PHE A 64 -14.02 4.05 9.73
C PHE A 64 -12.88 3.59 8.84
N GLY A 65 -12.56 4.41 7.83
CA GLY A 65 -11.47 4.18 6.91
C GLY A 65 -11.61 2.91 6.09
N THR A 66 -10.66 2.68 5.25
CA THR A 66 -10.56 1.44 4.46
C THR A 66 -9.36 0.64 4.89
N GLU A 67 -9.44 -0.67 4.76
CA GLU A 67 -8.33 -1.59 5.00
C GLU A 67 -8.01 -2.32 3.71
N THR A 68 -6.73 -2.50 3.43
CA THR A 68 -6.29 -3.19 2.22
C THR A 68 -5.30 -4.27 2.57
N PHE A 69 -5.62 -5.50 2.18
CA PHE A 69 -4.72 -6.65 2.31
C PHE A 69 -3.93 -6.85 1.02
N MET A 70 -2.63 -7.04 1.15
CA MET A 70 -1.71 -7.28 0.04
C MET A 70 -0.76 -8.42 0.42
N VAL A 71 -0.85 -9.52 -0.30
CA VAL A 71 0.02 -10.67 -0.03
C VAL A 71 1.37 -10.46 -0.71
N SER A 72 2.46 -10.58 0.06
CA SER A 72 3.83 -10.57 -0.48
C SER A 72 4.45 -11.96 -0.52
N GLN A 73 4.00 -12.88 0.33
CA GLN A 73 4.53 -14.24 0.40
C GLN A 73 3.49 -15.23 0.93
N GLY A 74 3.53 -16.47 0.42
CA GLY A 74 2.66 -17.55 0.87
C GLY A 74 1.22 -17.38 0.39
N LYS A 75 0.27 -17.95 1.14
CA LYS A 75 -1.14 -17.98 0.74
C LYS A 75 -2.07 -17.81 1.94
N PHE A 76 -3.15 -17.07 1.73
CA PHE A 76 -4.16 -16.81 2.76
C PHE A 76 -5.54 -17.26 2.30
N LEU A 77 -6.31 -17.82 3.22
CA LEU A 77 -7.76 -17.94 3.10
C LEU A 77 -8.38 -16.71 3.75
N CYS A 78 -9.05 -15.90 2.94
CA CYS A 78 -9.76 -14.72 3.40
C CYS A 78 -11.27 -14.93 3.33
N TYR A 79 -11.98 -14.30 4.25
CA TYR A 79 -13.42 -14.15 4.19
C TYR A 79 -13.76 -12.67 4.13
N CYS A 80 -14.64 -12.30 3.21
CA CYS A 80 -15.15 -10.93 3.11
C CYS A 80 -16.64 -10.99 2.77
N MET A 81 -17.47 -10.31 3.55
CA MET A 81 -18.93 -10.26 3.37
C MET A 81 -19.59 -11.63 3.20
N GLY A 82 -19.11 -12.63 3.95
CA GLY A 82 -19.68 -13.97 3.96
C GLY A 82 -19.17 -14.90 2.85
N SER A 83 -18.27 -14.47 2.00
CA SER A 83 -17.62 -15.29 0.97
C SER A 83 -16.17 -15.56 1.33
N GLY A 84 -15.73 -16.81 1.19
CA GLY A 84 -14.34 -17.22 1.36
C GLY A 84 -13.63 -17.32 0.01
N PHE A 85 -12.36 -16.91 -0.05
CA PHE A 85 -11.52 -16.99 -1.24
C PHE A 85 -10.05 -16.95 -0.86
N TYR A 86 -9.19 -17.31 -1.81
CA TYR A 86 -7.74 -17.34 -1.60
C TYR A 86 -7.08 -16.08 -2.13
N LEU A 87 -6.12 -15.56 -1.33
CA LEU A 87 -5.17 -14.52 -1.73
C LEU A 87 -3.79 -15.13 -1.88
N GLU A 88 -3.09 -14.74 -2.94
CA GLU A 88 -1.75 -15.17 -3.34
C GLU A 88 -0.84 -13.93 -3.56
N PRO A 89 0.48 -14.10 -3.66
CA PRO A 89 1.38 -12.97 -3.87
C PRO A 89 0.98 -12.10 -5.06
N GLY A 90 0.98 -10.78 -4.85
CA GLY A 90 0.52 -9.79 -5.82
C GLY A 90 -0.96 -9.44 -5.73
N ASP A 91 -1.79 -10.30 -5.14
CA ASP A 91 -3.21 -10.02 -4.92
C ASP A 91 -3.43 -8.87 -3.93
N LEU A 92 -4.52 -8.15 -4.15
CA LEU A 92 -4.96 -7.05 -3.31
C LEU A 92 -6.45 -7.21 -3.01
N LEU A 93 -6.83 -7.17 -1.74
CA LEU A 93 -8.22 -7.10 -1.26
C LEU A 93 -8.47 -5.73 -0.63
N HIS A 94 -9.36 -4.95 -1.20
CA HIS A 94 -9.75 -3.65 -0.67
C HIS A 94 -11.04 -3.75 0.11
N ILE A 95 -11.00 -3.40 1.39
CA ILE A 95 -12.09 -3.55 2.36
C ILE A 95 -12.57 -2.16 2.76
N GLN A 96 -13.82 -1.87 2.45
CA GLN A 96 -14.46 -0.61 2.82
C GLN A 96 -15.03 -0.65 4.24
N PRO A 97 -15.37 0.50 4.85
CA PRO A 97 -16.03 0.54 6.15
C PRO A 97 -17.24 -0.39 6.21
N TRP A 98 -17.44 -1.02 7.35
CA TRP A 98 -18.53 -1.95 7.66
C TRP A 98 -18.52 -3.27 6.86
N MET A 99 -17.47 -3.53 6.10
CA MET A 99 -17.30 -4.82 5.45
C MET A 99 -16.66 -5.81 6.42
N GLY A 100 -17.45 -6.79 6.85
CA GLY A 100 -16.95 -7.85 7.72
C GLY A 100 -15.94 -8.74 6.99
N HIS A 101 -14.79 -8.98 7.63
CA HIS A 101 -13.69 -9.73 7.04
C HIS A 101 -12.86 -10.49 8.08
N SER A 102 -12.06 -11.43 7.58
CA SER A 102 -11.05 -12.17 8.33
C SER A 102 -10.04 -12.78 7.38
N PHE A 103 -8.90 -13.21 7.91
CA PHE A 103 -7.91 -13.95 7.15
C PHE A 103 -7.19 -14.99 8.00
N THR A 104 -6.67 -16.03 7.32
CA THR A 104 -5.92 -17.13 7.93
C THR A 104 -4.80 -17.51 6.96
N PRO A 105 -3.54 -17.60 7.40
CA PRO A 105 -2.49 -18.18 6.58
C PRO A 105 -2.79 -19.67 6.38
N ILE A 106 -2.54 -20.19 5.18
CA ILE A 106 -2.68 -21.62 4.88
C ILE A 106 -1.36 -22.27 4.47
N GLU A 107 -0.31 -21.48 4.38
CA GLU A 107 1.06 -21.90 4.14
C GLU A 107 1.98 -21.32 5.22
N PRO A 108 3.04 -22.02 5.63
CA PRO A 108 4.02 -21.47 6.56
C PRO A 108 4.79 -20.30 5.93
N ASN A 109 5.32 -19.43 6.78
CA ASN A 109 6.06 -18.23 6.38
C ASN A 109 5.26 -17.27 5.47
N SER A 110 3.92 -17.28 5.58
CA SER A 110 3.08 -16.35 4.84
C SER A 110 3.21 -14.92 5.37
N ARG A 111 3.19 -13.93 4.45
CA ARG A 111 3.32 -12.51 4.78
C ARG A 111 2.19 -11.71 4.14
N LEU A 112 1.50 -10.95 4.98
CA LEU A 112 0.42 -10.05 4.62
C LEU A 112 0.81 -8.62 4.96
N ASN A 113 0.81 -7.74 3.98
CA ASN A 113 0.93 -6.32 4.17
C ASN A 113 -0.47 -5.72 4.26
N ILE A 114 -0.66 -4.84 5.23
CA ILE A 114 -1.96 -4.24 5.53
C ILE A 114 -1.80 -2.73 5.47
N MET A 115 -2.68 -2.07 4.74
CA MET A 115 -2.73 -0.62 4.68
C MET A 115 -4.10 -0.14 5.16
N PHE A 116 -4.08 0.72 6.17
CA PHE A 116 -5.27 1.43 6.64
C PHE A 116 -5.24 2.84 6.08
N MET A 117 -6.29 3.21 5.36
CA MET A 117 -6.41 4.53 4.75
C MET A 117 -7.46 5.36 5.50
N GLY A 118 -7.12 6.63 5.74
CA GLY A 118 -8.02 7.59 6.37
C GLY A 118 -8.07 7.51 7.89
N ILE A 119 -7.46 6.49 8.52
CA ILE A 119 -7.38 6.34 9.98
C ILE A 119 -6.13 5.60 10.39
N ASN A 120 -5.42 6.17 11.34
CA ASN A 120 -4.40 5.49 12.11
C ASN A 120 -5.08 4.70 13.25
N GLN A 121 -5.74 3.60 12.90
CA GLN A 121 -6.62 2.88 13.82
C GLN A 121 -5.84 2.14 14.90
N PHE A 122 -4.79 1.42 14.54
CA PHE A 122 -3.99 0.65 15.50
C PHE A 122 -3.13 1.53 16.39
N LYS A 123 -2.51 2.56 15.83
CA LYS A 123 -1.70 3.50 16.60
C LYS A 123 -2.57 4.27 17.61
N GLY A 124 -3.75 4.71 17.20
CA GLY A 124 -4.73 5.33 18.08
C GLY A 124 -5.19 4.40 19.18
N ILE A 125 -5.57 3.16 18.85
CA ILE A 125 -5.98 2.15 19.82
C ILE A 125 -4.84 1.79 20.77
N THR A 126 -3.64 1.58 20.26
CA THR A 126 -2.45 1.24 21.06
C THR A 126 -2.11 2.37 22.05
N GLU A 127 -2.15 3.62 21.60
CA GLU A 127 -1.86 4.77 22.46
C GLU A 127 -2.94 4.97 23.52
N VAL A 128 -4.21 4.86 23.16
CA VAL A 128 -5.33 4.89 24.11
C VAL A 128 -5.20 3.78 25.12
N ARG A 129 -4.89 2.56 24.68
CA ARG A 129 -4.67 1.40 25.57
C ARG A 129 -3.50 1.65 26.52
N ARG A 130 -2.37 2.15 26.02
CA ARG A 130 -1.20 2.49 26.82
C ARG A 130 -1.55 3.51 27.91
N ARG A 131 -2.24 4.59 27.55
CA ARG A 131 -2.67 5.64 28.52
C ARG A 131 -3.64 5.07 29.54
N LEU A 132 -4.67 4.38 29.11
CA LEU A 132 -5.65 3.79 30.03
C LEU A 132 -5.01 2.79 31.00
N THR A 133 -4.04 1.98 30.53
CA THR A 133 -3.31 1.07 31.42
C THR A 133 -2.45 1.81 32.44
N ALA A 134 -1.87 2.95 32.06
CA ALA A 134 -1.10 3.77 32.96
C ALA A 134 -1.97 4.50 34.02
N ASP A 135 -3.10 5.05 33.59
CA ASP A 135 -4.00 5.83 34.45
C ASP A 135 -4.91 4.94 35.32
N PHE A 136 -5.27 3.76 34.81
CA PHE A 136 -6.17 2.78 35.45
C PHE A 136 -5.59 1.37 35.37
N PRO A 137 -4.60 1.02 36.21
CA PRO A 137 -4.02 -0.33 36.23
C PRO A 137 -5.08 -1.40 36.40
N GLY A 138 -5.07 -2.43 35.56
CA GLY A 138 -6.04 -3.54 35.58
C GLY A 138 -7.34 -3.30 34.82
N VAL A 139 -7.55 -2.10 34.25
CA VAL A 139 -8.79 -1.79 33.51
C VAL A 139 -9.08 -2.77 32.35
N PHE A 140 -8.01 -3.26 31.70
CA PHE A 140 -8.14 -4.24 30.59
C PHE A 140 -8.32 -5.69 31.07
N GLU A 141 -8.26 -5.93 32.38
CA GLU A 141 -8.58 -7.23 32.99
C GLU A 141 -10.07 -7.32 33.33
N ASP A 142 -10.77 -6.19 33.36
CA ASP A 142 -12.23 -6.13 33.55
C ASP A 142 -12.98 -6.55 32.27
N PRO A 143 -13.73 -7.66 32.29
CA PRO A 143 -14.46 -8.17 31.13
C PRO A 143 -15.52 -7.19 30.59
N GLU A 144 -16.16 -6.42 31.45
CA GLU A 144 -17.17 -5.45 31.02
C GLU A 144 -16.52 -4.25 30.34
N PHE A 145 -15.38 -3.80 30.84
CA PHE A 145 -14.62 -2.75 30.19
C PHE A 145 -14.12 -3.22 28.81
N GLN A 146 -13.54 -4.41 28.71
CA GLN A 146 -13.08 -4.96 27.44
C GLN A 146 -14.20 -5.00 26.39
N LYS A 147 -15.38 -5.45 26.80
CA LYS A 147 -16.55 -5.51 25.92
C LYS A 147 -16.95 -4.14 25.37
N VAL A 148 -17.01 -3.14 26.25
CA VAL A 148 -17.35 -1.76 25.85
C VAL A 148 -16.25 -1.12 25.03
N PHE A 149 -14.98 -1.37 25.38
CA PHE A 149 -13.83 -0.85 24.65
C PHE A 149 -13.80 -1.35 23.20
N VAL A 150 -13.99 -2.65 23.00
CA VAL A 150 -14.07 -3.26 21.68
C VAL A 150 -15.20 -2.66 20.85
N LEU A 151 -16.41 -2.56 21.41
CA LEU A 151 -17.57 -1.99 20.72
C LEU A 151 -17.38 -0.52 20.34
N LYS A 152 -16.71 0.26 21.19
CA LYS A 152 -16.49 1.70 20.96
C LYS A 152 -15.35 2.01 20.01
N ASN A 153 -14.40 1.09 19.81
CA ASN A 153 -13.25 1.27 18.94
C ASN A 153 -13.39 0.60 17.57
N GLY A 154 -14.60 0.20 17.19
CA GLY A 154 -14.92 -0.22 15.84
C GLY A 154 -14.70 -1.68 15.51
N ASN A 155 -14.32 -2.51 16.48
CA ASN A 155 -14.22 -3.95 16.30
C ASN A 155 -15.53 -4.61 16.75
N ALA A 156 -16.51 -4.70 15.87
CA ALA A 156 -17.82 -5.26 16.18
C ALA A 156 -17.87 -6.75 15.90
N GLY A 157 -17.50 -7.53 16.88
CA GLY A 157 -17.92 -8.92 17.01
C GLY A 157 -17.13 -9.93 16.16
N HIS A 158 -16.77 -11.04 16.80
CA HIS A 158 -16.21 -12.21 16.14
C HIS A 158 -17.35 -13.12 15.67
N ARG A 159 -17.54 -13.21 14.37
CA ARG A 159 -18.41 -14.23 13.78
C ARG A 159 -17.53 -15.34 13.20
N THR A 160 -17.91 -16.59 13.43
CA THR A 160 -17.32 -17.73 12.72
C THR A 160 -18.11 -17.97 11.45
N PHE A 161 -17.42 -18.05 10.31
CA PHE A 161 -18.05 -18.42 9.04
C PHE A 161 -17.87 -19.90 8.77
N PRO A 162 -18.88 -20.57 8.20
CA PRO A 162 -18.69 -21.92 7.70
C PRO A 162 -17.67 -21.92 6.55
N ALA A 163 -16.72 -22.85 6.61
CA ALA A 163 -15.70 -23.07 5.59
C ALA A 163 -16.26 -23.40 4.19
N GLU A 164 -17.57 -23.50 4.07
CA GLU A 164 -18.28 -24.06 2.92
C GLU A 164 -18.59 -23.01 1.83
N ASN A 165 -18.43 -21.71 2.10
CA ASN A 165 -18.77 -20.65 1.15
C ASN A 165 -17.52 -20.09 0.46
N ILE A 166 -16.68 -20.98 -0.09
CA ILE A 166 -15.54 -20.57 -0.91
C ILE A 166 -16.04 -20.27 -2.33
N VAL A 167 -15.72 -19.10 -2.83
CA VAL A 167 -16.10 -18.64 -4.16
C VAL A 167 -14.86 -18.40 -5.02
N GLU A 168 -15.04 -18.43 -6.33
CA GLU A 168 -14.00 -18.05 -7.27
C GLU A 168 -13.63 -16.57 -7.09
N PRO A 169 -12.33 -16.24 -7.13
CA PRO A 169 -11.84 -14.88 -6.91
C PRO A 169 -12.53 -13.81 -7.76
N GLU A 170 -12.88 -14.13 -9.00
CA GLU A 170 -13.53 -13.22 -9.95
C GLU A 170 -14.93 -12.78 -9.52
N LYS A 171 -15.53 -13.50 -8.57
CA LYS A 171 -16.84 -13.15 -7.99
C LYS A 171 -16.74 -12.18 -6.82
N VAL A 172 -15.53 -11.87 -6.38
CA VAL A 172 -15.27 -10.95 -5.27
C VAL A 172 -14.88 -9.59 -5.82
N SER A 173 -15.83 -8.67 -5.84
CA SER A 173 -15.62 -7.34 -6.44
C SER A 173 -14.52 -6.51 -5.77
N GLN A 174 -14.19 -6.82 -4.52
CA GLN A 174 -13.16 -6.14 -3.74
C GLN A 174 -11.75 -6.71 -3.99
N LEU A 175 -11.67 -7.89 -4.62
CA LEU A 175 -10.41 -8.57 -4.91
C LEU A 175 -9.86 -8.11 -6.26
N ARG A 176 -8.58 -7.79 -6.28
CA ARG A 176 -7.80 -7.53 -7.49
C ARG A 176 -6.66 -8.54 -7.53
N LYS A 177 -6.74 -9.48 -8.47
CA LYS A 177 -5.68 -10.46 -8.72
C LYS A 177 -4.41 -9.78 -9.21
N ASP A 178 -3.27 -10.42 -8.99
CA ASP A 178 -2.01 -9.99 -9.59
C ASP A 178 -2.17 -9.81 -11.12
N GLY A 179 -1.54 -8.77 -11.66
CA GLY A 179 -1.65 -8.45 -13.09
C GLY A 179 -3.02 -7.97 -13.57
N VAL A 180 -4.02 -7.83 -12.69
CA VAL A 180 -5.38 -7.36 -13.04
C VAL A 180 -5.69 -6.04 -12.36
N GLY A 181 -6.15 -5.06 -13.12
CA GLY A 181 -6.59 -3.74 -12.64
C GLY A 181 -8.03 -3.41 -13.05
N ILE A 182 -8.59 -2.37 -12.44
CA ILE A 182 -9.88 -1.77 -12.83
C ILE A 182 -9.76 -1.11 -14.21
N ARG A 183 -8.58 -0.52 -14.44
CA ARG A 183 -8.16 0.09 -15.71
C ARG A 183 -6.72 -0.33 -16.00
N GLU A 184 -6.39 -0.34 -17.27
CA GLU A 184 -5.05 -0.62 -17.79
C GLU A 184 -4.66 0.44 -18.80
N HIS A 185 -3.44 0.97 -18.67
CA HIS A 185 -2.84 1.92 -19.61
C HIS A 185 -1.43 1.45 -19.96
N ASP A 186 -1.11 1.33 -21.25
CA ASP A 186 0.20 0.86 -21.73
C ASP A 186 0.83 1.91 -22.63
N TYR A 187 1.94 2.45 -22.15
CA TYR A 187 2.77 3.44 -22.84
C TYR A 187 4.09 2.85 -23.35
N GLY A 188 4.17 1.52 -23.44
CA GLY A 188 5.32 0.78 -24.00
C GLY A 188 6.45 0.55 -23.00
N CYS A 189 6.97 1.57 -22.35
CA CYS A 189 8.02 1.44 -21.32
C CYS A 189 7.47 1.40 -19.90
N ILE A 190 6.23 1.79 -19.71
CA ILE A 190 5.47 1.65 -18.48
C ILE A 190 4.06 1.19 -18.78
N LYS A 191 3.61 0.18 -18.05
CA LYS A 191 2.23 -0.26 -17.98
C LYS A 191 1.68 0.02 -16.60
N LEU A 192 0.51 0.63 -16.53
CA LEU A 192 -0.15 1.03 -15.29
C LEU A 192 -1.44 0.24 -15.13
N LEU A 193 -1.64 -0.35 -13.96
CA LEU A 193 -2.89 -1.01 -13.59
C LEU A 193 -3.49 -0.31 -12.36
N LEU A 194 -4.66 0.29 -12.53
CA LEU A 194 -5.41 0.85 -11.41
C LEU A 194 -5.95 -0.27 -10.52
N LYS A 195 -5.49 -0.36 -9.30
CA LYS A 195 -5.90 -1.38 -8.32
C LYS A 195 -7.02 -0.89 -7.42
N ILE A 196 -6.97 0.36 -6.99
CA ILE A 196 -7.99 1.02 -6.18
C ILE A 196 -8.21 2.41 -6.78
N ALA A 197 -9.44 2.72 -7.13
CA ALA A 197 -9.83 4.01 -7.67
C ALA A 197 -10.20 5.01 -6.57
N LYS A 198 -10.11 6.31 -6.85
CA LYS A 198 -10.48 7.38 -5.90
C LYS A 198 -11.89 7.23 -5.33
N TYR A 199 -12.86 6.77 -6.10
CA TYR A 199 -14.22 6.58 -5.60
C TYR A 199 -14.32 5.45 -4.55
N GLU A 200 -13.36 4.51 -4.51
CA GLU A 200 -13.29 3.45 -3.49
C GLU A 200 -12.65 3.95 -2.19
N THR A 201 -11.93 5.07 -2.21
CA THR A 201 -11.26 5.70 -1.07
C THR A 201 -11.90 7.03 -0.65
N MET A 202 -13.16 7.25 -1.00
CA MET A 202 -13.88 8.52 -0.72
C MET A 202 -13.21 9.75 -1.38
N GLY A 203 -12.50 9.57 -2.48
CA GLY A 203 -11.85 10.64 -3.24
C GLY A 203 -10.43 10.96 -2.77
N GLU A 204 -9.88 10.23 -1.81
CA GLU A 204 -8.59 10.59 -1.22
C GLU A 204 -7.41 10.20 -2.10
N LYS A 205 -7.35 8.95 -2.58
CA LYS A 205 -6.18 8.43 -3.31
C LYS A 205 -6.51 7.30 -4.27
N GLU A 206 -5.53 6.97 -5.07
CA GLU A 206 -5.50 5.81 -5.97
C GLU A 206 -4.37 4.87 -5.56
N VAL A 207 -4.52 3.58 -5.85
CA VAL A 207 -3.43 2.59 -5.76
C VAL A 207 -3.19 2.02 -7.15
N TRP A 208 -1.92 2.03 -7.55
CA TRP A 208 -1.51 1.61 -8.88
C TRP A 208 -0.42 0.55 -8.84
N ASP A 209 -0.50 -0.43 -9.73
CA ASP A 209 0.65 -1.27 -10.09
C ASP A 209 1.34 -0.69 -11.32
N LEU A 210 2.64 -0.48 -11.20
CA LEU A 210 3.51 0.09 -12.22
C LEU A 210 4.47 -1.01 -12.68
N TYR A 211 4.31 -1.48 -13.91
CA TYR A 211 5.23 -2.39 -14.56
C TYR A 211 6.14 -1.59 -15.47
N MET A 212 7.40 -1.50 -15.11
CA MET A 212 8.35 -0.57 -15.74
C MET A 212 9.55 -1.31 -16.33
N LYS A 213 9.91 -0.95 -17.56
CA LYS A 213 11.09 -1.50 -18.23
C LYS A 213 12.37 -0.83 -17.76
N PRO A 214 13.53 -1.52 -17.82
CA PRO A 214 14.82 -0.89 -17.53
C PRO A 214 15.06 0.37 -18.36
N GLY A 215 15.56 1.40 -17.70
CA GLY A 215 15.79 2.71 -18.29
C GLY A 215 14.58 3.65 -18.29
N PHE A 216 13.40 3.21 -17.80
CA PHE A 216 12.32 4.14 -17.48
C PHE A 216 12.76 5.04 -16.32
N TYR A 217 12.48 6.33 -16.41
CA TYR A 217 12.84 7.30 -15.39
C TYR A 217 11.78 8.38 -15.20
N CYS A 218 11.79 8.96 -14.01
CA CYS A 218 11.06 10.16 -13.66
C CYS A 218 12.01 11.09 -12.90
N ASP A 219 12.27 12.28 -13.45
CA ASP A 219 13.22 13.24 -12.90
C ASP A 219 12.50 14.34 -12.10
N TRP A 220 13.01 14.56 -10.90
CA TRP A 220 12.69 15.66 -9.99
C TRP A 220 11.19 15.97 -9.89
N ASP A 221 10.45 14.96 -9.47
CA ASP A 221 9.07 15.13 -9.07
C ASP A 221 8.97 15.47 -7.58
N ASN A 222 7.85 16.03 -7.17
CA ASN A 222 7.52 16.23 -5.76
C ASN A 222 6.00 16.23 -5.57
N PHE A 223 5.56 15.75 -4.40
CA PHE A 223 4.16 15.78 -4.00
C PHE A 223 3.97 16.82 -2.91
N VAL A 224 2.99 17.69 -3.09
CA VAL A 224 2.84 18.91 -2.27
C VAL A 224 2.05 18.66 -1.01
N GLN A 225 1.16 17.67 -1.01
CA GLN A 225 0.16 17.52 0.07
C GLN A 225 0.39 16.31 0.96
N GLU A 226 0.85 15.19 0.41
CA GLU A 226 0.93 13.93 1.13
C GLU A 226 2.23 13.18 0.83
N TYR A 227 2.44 12.10 1.56
CA TYR A 227 3.50 11.15 1.29
C TYR A 227 3.24 10.38 0.02
N ARG A 228 4.30 9.89 -0.60
CA ARG A 228 4.22 8.87 -1.63
C ARG A 228 4.92 7.61 -1.16
N LEU A 229 4.26 6.49 -1.33
CA LEU A 229 4.74 5.18 -0.90
C LEU A 229 4.82 4.26 -2.12
N PHE A 230 6.04 3.88 -2.50
CA PHE A 230 6.28 2.96 -3.59
C PHE A 230 6.83 1.64 -3.05
N TRP A 231 5.99 0.63 -2.99
CA TRP A 231 6.42 -0.71 -2.62
C TRP A 231 6.96 -1.43 -3.86
N VAL A 232 8.26 -1.77 -3.84
CA VAL A 232 8.92 -2.55 -4.89
C VAL A 232 8.57 -4.02 -4.67
N MET A 233 7.74 -4.57 -5.54
CA MET A 233 7.31 -5.97 -5.50
C MET A 233 8.32 -6.89 -6.20
N SER A 234 8.96 -6.39 -7.27
CA SER A 234 10.06 -7.09 -7.96
C SER A 234 10.95 -6.10 -8.72
N GLY A 235 12.14 -6.56 -9.09
CA GLY A 235 13.10 -5.77 -9.86
C GLY A 235 13.89 -4.80 -8.99
N LYS A 236 14.43 -3.76 -9.64
CA LYS A 236 15.32 -2.80 -8.98
C LYS A 236 15.10 -1.37 -9.48
N VAL A 237 14.95 -0.45 -8.55
CA VAL A 237 14.76 0.98 -8.79
C VAL A 237 15.88 1.75 -8.09
N HIS A 238 16.61 2.59 -8.84
CA HIS A 238 17.56 3.56 -8.28
C HIS A 238 16.83 4.86 -7.97
N CYS A 239 16.95 5.36 -6.75
CA CYS A 239 16.28 6.55 -6.28
C CYS A 239 17.29 7.61 -5.82
N THR A 240 17.01 8.87 -6.12
CA THR A 240 17.74 10.03 -5.58
C THR A 240 16.74 10.98 -4.93
N VAL A 241 16.98 11.35 -3.69
CA VAL A 241 16.13 12.29 -2.93
C VAL A 241 16.94 13.50 -2.53
N LYS A 242 16.37 14.69 -2.67
CA LYS A 242 16.99 15.92 -2.14
C LYS A 242 16.75 15.99 -0.63
N THR A 243 17.84 15.98 0.11
CA THR A 243 17.82 16.11 1.57
C THR A 243 17.99 17.57 2.02
N SER A 244 18.58 18.41 1.12
CA SER A 244 18.69 19.85 1.31
C SER A 244 18.80 20.55 -0.06
N ALA A 245 19.00 21.85 -0.08
CA ALA A 245 19.20 22.60 -1.32
C ALA A 245 20.45 22.16 -2.11
N THR A 246 21.46 21.60 -1.42
CA THR A 246 22.77 21.24 -1.99
C THR A 246 23.13 19.76 -1.85
N GLU A 247 22.33 18.98 -1.13
CA GLU A 247 22.64 17.59 -0.82
C GLU A 247 21.56 16.66 -1.36
N THR A 248 22.00 15.50 -1.80
CA THR A 248 21.15 14.40 -2.25
C THR A 248 21.56 13.11 -1.53
N LEU A 249 20.58 12.22 -1.34
CA LEU A 249 20.78 10.85 -0.94
C LEU A 249 20.39 9.93 -2.09
N GLU A 250 21.29 9.03 -2.46
CA GLU A 250 21.07 8.04 -3.51
C GLU A 250 20.99 6.64 -2.90
N PHE A 251 20.08 5.81 -3.39
CA PHE A 251 19.92 4.44 -2.94
C PHE A 251 19.20 3.58 -3.96
N ASP A 252 19.41 2.27 -3.85
CA ASP A 252 18.68 1.27 -4.61
C ASP A 252 17.56 0.67 -3.75
N ALA A 253 16.39 0.52 -4.33
CA ALA A 253 15.26 -0.22 -3.77
C ALA A 253 15.05 -1.49 -4.60
N VAL A 254 14.91 -2.62 -3.91
CA VAL A 254 14.69 -3.95 -4.47
C VAL A 254 13.42 -4.56 -3.91
N ALA A 255 13.08 -5.78 -4.32
CA ALA A 255 11.88 -6.48 -3.82
C ALA A 255 11.77 -6.41 -2.29
N ASP A 256 10.54 -6.25 -1.81
CA ASP A 256 10.18 -6.03 -0.39
C ASP A 256 10.70 -4.72 0.25
N ASN A 257 11.19 -3.79 -0.56
CA ASN A 257 11.49 -2.44 -0.08
C ASN A 257 10.33 -1.49 -0.39
N THR A 258 10.09 -0.54 0.52
CA THR A 258 9.18 0.57 0.28
C THR A 258 9.96 1.89 0.27
N ILE A 259 9.85 2.62 -0.83
CA ILE A 259 10.38 3.98 -0.97
C ILE A 259 9.35 4.92 -0.36
N VAL A 260 9.79 5.81 0.52
CA VAL A 260 8.94 6.78 1.23
C VAL A 260 9.35 8.18 0.87
N ILE A 261 8.51 8.91 0.17
CA ILE A 261 8.77 10.30 -0.21
C ILE A 261 7.82 11.22 0.55
N PRO A 262 8.33 12.04 1.49
CA PRO A 262 7.53 13.02 2.21
C PRO A 262 7.02 14.15 1.32
N PRO A 263 5.97 14.88 1.74
CA PRO A 263 5.54 16.09 1.07
C PRO A 263 6.70 17.08 0.87
N PHE A 264 6.65 17.83 -0.22
CA PHE A 264 7.66 18.86 -0.59
C PHE A 264 9.09 18.33 -0.79
N THR A 265 9.27 17.02 -0.91
CA THR A 265 10.59 16.42 -1.06
C THR A 265 10.83 16.08 -2.53
N PRO A 266 11.72 16.81 -3.23
CA PRO A 266 12.06 16.49 -4.61
C PRO A 266 12.79 15.14 -4.67
N PHE A 267 12.37 14.30 -5.59
CA PHE A 267 12.97 13.00 -5.83
C PHE A 267 13.02 12.69 -7.33
N ARG A 268 13.86 11.76 -7.69
CA ARG A 268 13.88 11.13 -9.00
C ARG A 268 14.11 9.65 -8.84
N PHE A 269 13.69 8.88 -9.82
CA PHE A 269 14.01 7.45 -9.88
C PHE A 269 14.29 6.99 -11.31
N GLU A 270 15.06 5.92 -11.39
CA GLU A 270 15.36 5.20 -12.63
C GLU A 270 15.22 3.70 -12.40
N VAL A 271 14.58 3.02 -13.31
CA VAL A 271 14.44 1.56 -13.28
C VAL A 271 15.72 0.93 -13.81
N VAL A 272 16.42 0.20 -12.94
CA VAL A 272 17.68 -0.48 -13.26
C VAL A 272 17.43 -1.88 -13.82
N GLU A 273 16.52 -2.61 -13.19
CA GLU A 273 16.04 -3.92 -13.64
C GLU A 273 14.53 -3.84 -13.81
N GLU A 274 13.95 -4.62 -14.74
CA GLU A 274 12.50 -4.64 -14.92
C GLU A 274 11.79 -4.74 -13.58
N ALA A 275 10.92 -3.77 -13.30
CA ALA A 275 10.37 -3.59 -11.97
C ALA A 275 8.84 -3.59 -11.98
N HIS A 276 8.28 -4.27 -10.98
CA HIS A 276 6.89 -4.14 -10.56
C HIS A 276 6.87 -3.35 -9.25
N VAL A 277 6.29 -2.17 -9.29
CA VAL A 277 6.18 -1.27 -8.13
C VAL A 277 4.70 -0.99 -7.88
N ARG A 278 4.26 -1.13 -6.63
CA ARG A 278 2.93 -0.70 -6.21
C ARG A 278 3.01 0.68 -5.57
N ASP A 279 2.40 1.66 -6.23
CA ASP A 279 2.19 2.99 -5.70
C ASP A 279 0.98 2.96 -4.76
N LEU A 280 1.24 3.05 -3.46
CA LEU A 280 0.25 2.84 -2.41
C LEU A 280 -0.51 4.12 -2.05
N ASP A 281 -0.01 5.28 -2.44
CA ASP A 281 -0.52 6.57 -1.96
C ASP A 281 -0.48 7.63 -3.05
N CYS A 282 -1.18 7.37 -4.17
CA CYS A 282 -1.30 8.33 -5.27
C CYS A 282 -2.46 9.28 -5.01
N THR A 283 -2.17 10.45 -4.46
CA THR A 283 -3.16 11.52 -4.26
C THR A 283 -3.36 12.37 -5.51
N ALA A 284 -2.39 12.37 -6.42
CA ALA A 284 -2.51 12.99 -7.74
C ALA A 284 -3.62 12.29 -8.57
N ARG A 285 -4.06 12.95 -9.61
CA ARG A 285 -5.15 12.48 -10.48
C ARG A 285 -4.59 11.65 -11.64
N LEU A 286 -3.91 10.52 -11.30
CA LEU A 286 -3.23 9.69 -12.30
C LEU A 286 -4.22 9.01 -13.27
N GLN A 287 -5.36 8.56 -12.78
CA GLN A 287 -6.41 8.00 -13.64
C GLN A 287 -6.89 9.02 -14.69
N ASP A 288 -7.20 10.23 -14.26
CA ASP A 288 -7.66 11.29 -15.15
C ASP A 288 -6.59 11.65 -16.18
N LEU A 289 -5.31 11.73 -15.75
CA LEU A 289 -4.18 11.95 -16.67
C LEU A 289 -4.07 10.85 -17.73
N CYS A 290 -4.12 9.59 -17.31
CA CYS A 290 -4.04 8.45 -18.22
C CYS A 290 -5.20 8.45 -19.23
N GLU A 291 -6.42 8.71 -18.78
CA GLU A 291 -7.59 8.80 -19.66
C GLU A 291 -7.46 9.94 -20.67
N GLU A 292 -6.93 11.08 -20.25
CA GLU A 292 -6.67 12.23 -21.17
C GLU A 292 -5.57 11.91 -22.20
N LEU A 293 -4.48 11.24 -21.78
CA LEU A 293 -3.42 10.82 -22.69
C LEU A 293 -3.90 9.78 -23.70
N ASP A 294 -4.73 8.83 -23.26
CA ASP A 294 -5.30 7.82 -24.13
C ASP A 294 -6.30 8.42 -25.15
N ALA A 295 -7.13 9.38 -24.72
CA ALA A 295 -8.02 10.12 -25.59
C ALA A 295 -7.24 10.90 -26.65
N TRP A 296 -6.20 11.62 -26.23
CA TRP A 296 -5.32 12.34 -27.17
C TRP A 296 -4.67 11.39 -28.19
N LYS A 297 -4.16 10.25 -27.73
CA LYS A 297 -3.55 9.23 -28.60
C LYS A 297 -4.54 8.64 -29.60
N ALA A 298 -5.78 8.41 -29.16
CA ALA A 298 -6.84 7.92 -30.03
C ALA A 298 -7.20 8.91 -31.16
N GLU A 299 -7.19 10.21 -30.85
CA GLU A 299 -7.42 11.28 -31.82
C GLU A 299 -6.21 11.51 -32.74
N ASN A 300 -5.00 11.19 -32.24
CA ASN A 300 -3.72 11.46 -32.93
C ASN A 300 -2.86 10.20 -33.06
N PRO A 301 -3.30 9.13 -33.72
CA PRO A 301 -2.69 7.80 -33.65
C PRO A 301 -1.25 7.73 -34.18
N ASN A 302 -0.85 8.66 -35.06
CA ASN A 302 0.46 8.73 -35.70
C ASN A 302 1.32 9.91 -35.25
N ALA A 303 0.79 10.74 -34.34
CA ALA A 303 1.52 11.90 -33.83
C ALA A 303 2.27 11.56 -32.55
N LYS A 304 3.37 12.25 -32.31
CA LYS A 304 3.99 12.36 -30.98
C LYS A 304 3.45 13.64 -30.35
N MET A 305 2.98 13.53 -29.12
CA MET A 305 2.63 14.70 -28.32
C MET A 305 3.89 15.56 -28.12
N ASP A 306 3.76 16.85 -28.30
CA ASP A 306 4.85 17.78 -27.98
C ASP A 306 5.18 17.69 -26.50
N ARG A 307 6.48 17.80 -26.18
CA ARG A 307 6.95 17.63 -24.80
C ARG A 307 6.36 18.68 -23.86
N GLU A 308 6.29 19.92 -24.31
CA GLU A 308 5.77 21.04 -23.53
C GLU A 308 4.26 20.87 -23.27
N GLU A 309 3.51 20.41 -24.26
CA GLU A 309 2.10 20.02 -24.12
C GLU A 309 1.92 18.89 -23.13
N MET A 310 2.74 17.84 -23.23
CA MET A 310 2.70 16.68 -22.31
C MET A 310 2.93 17.12 -20.85
N PHE A 311 3.95 17.92 -20.59
CA PHE A 311 4.20 18.42 -19.24
C PHE A 311 3.17 19.44 -18.77
N GLY A 312 2.52 20.16 -19.71
CA GLY A 312 1.35 20.96 -19.43
C GLY A 312 0.23 20.11 -18.83
N LYS A 313 -0.11 19.01 -19.50
CA LYS A 313 -1.11 18.05 -18.99
C LYS A 313 -0.72 17.43 -17.65
N PHE A 314 0.53 17.02 -17.47
CA PHE A 314 1.00 16.49 -16.19
C PHE A 314 0.74 17.45 -15.02
N ARG A 315 1.06 18.74 -15.20
CA ARG A 315 0.82 19.78 -14.17
C ARG A 315 -0.66 20.00 -13.88
N GLU A 316 -1.54 19.88 -14.89
CA GLU A 316 -3.00 19.97 -14.70
C GLU A 316 -3.54 18.85 -13.78
N PHE A 317 -2.85 17.72 -13.76
CA PHE A 317 -3.19 16.55 -12.93
C PHE A 317 -2.26 16.38 -11.71
N GLU A 318 -1.59 17.44 -11.30
CA GLU A 318 -0.75 17.52 -10.07
C GLU A 318 0.56 16.72 -10.12
N PHE A 319 1.05 16.37 -11.32
CA PHE A 319 2.39 15.83 -11.50
C PHE A 319 3.37 16.94 -11.84
N ASN A 320 4.45 17.03 -11.05
CA ASN A 320 5.43 18.12 -11.16
C ASN A 320 6.81 17.64 -11.66
N ALA A 321 6.87 16.48 -12.29
CA ALA A 321 8.11 15.94 -12.84
C ALA A 321 8.73 16.92 -13.85
N THR A 322 10.05 17.06 -13.80
CA THR A 322 10.80 17.90 -14.76
C THR A 322 11.10 17.13 -16.04
N ASP A 323 11.17 15.82 -15.97
CA ASP A 323 11.35 14.92 -17.09
C ASP A 323 10.80 13.52 -16.77
N ILE A 324 10.17 12.88 -17.76
CA ILE A 324 9.75 11.49 -17.73
C ILE A 324 10.07 10.87 -19.09
N GLY A 325 10.63 9.68 -19.09
CA GLY A 325 10.97 9.00 -20.33
C GLY A 325 11.54 7.61 -20.13
N CYS A 326 12.05 7.05 -21.21
CA CYS A 326 12.70 5.74 -21.20
C CYS A 326 13.93 5.75 -22.11
N LYS A 327 15.10 5.58 -21.51
CA LYS A 327 16.39 5.51 -22.23
C LYS A 327 16.46 4.38 -23.27
N CYS A 328 15.60 3.36 -23.15
CA CYS A 328 15.55 2.25 -24.10
C CYS A 328 14.67 2.52 -25.32
N CYS A 329 13.73 3.46 -25.24
CA CYS A 329 12.75 3.78 -26.28
C CYS A 329 13.17 4.98 -27.15
N ASP A 330 14.15 5.75 -26.71
CA ASP A 330 14.67 6.94 -27.40
C ASP A 330 15.78 6.64 -28.45
N LYS A 331 15.95 5.33 -28.81
CA LYS A 331 16.92 4.86 -29.81
C LYS A 331 16.25 4.53 -31.14
#